data_06fcd078f1c268347a23509d7456d5f3
#
_entry.id   06fcd078f1c268347a23509d7456d5f3
#
_cell.length_a   1.000
_cell.length_b   1.000
_cell.length_c   1.000
_cell.angle_alpha   90.00
_cell.angle_beta   90.00
_cell.angle_gamma   90.00
#
_symmetry.space_group_name_H-M   'P 1'
#
loop_
_entity.id
_entity.type
_entity.pdbx_description
1 polymer ?
#
loop_
_entity_poly.entity_id
_entity_poly.type
_entity_poly.pdbx_seq_one_letter_code
_entity_poly.pdbx_strand_id
1 'polypeptide(L)'
;MKTLIQYIIGFDSYETKWLNEGGATTHIIWSGTRYFSFFTDASNMGANMGAASMFFGIAAFHMRSIACRIYYLCVAILALYAMFLSGTRGAMVVPLAGLALYTLVSKQTRAIIGGASMLLFIYVFFAFTTIGEGNSSIRRMRTAFNPTKDASYIVRKENQRKLATYLKHKPFGEGLGLSGDGLGVKVSRRFTTSIPTDSWYVKIWVETGIVGLILYLGMIFSAIGWGGWIIAKRIKDLELKGLLSGLLCGIFGMFIN
;
A
#
# COMPACT_ATOMS: atom_id res chain seq x y z
N MET A 1 -7.06 -7.88 -15.11
CA MET A 1 -7.12 -8.03 -16.59
C MET A 1 -6.46 -6.87 -17.31
N LYS A 2 -6.87 -5.59 -17.15
CA LYS A 2 -6.28 -4.42 -17.84
C LYS A 2 -4.75 -4.29 -17.65
N THR A 3 -4.23 -4.54 -16.46
CA THR A 3 -2.78 -4.53 -16.19
C THR A 3 -2.01 -5.53 -17.04
N LEU A 4 -2.58 -6.73 -17.25
CA LEU A 4 -1.97 -7.73 -18.12
C LEU A 4 -2.01 -7.31 -19.59
N ILE A 5 -3.08 -6.62 -20.00
CA ILE A 5 -3.19 -6.04 -21.35
C ILE A 5 -2.11 -4.98 -21.53
N GLN A 6 -1.95 -4.05 -20.59
CA GLN A 6 -0.87 -3.05 -20.62
C GLN A 6 0.52 -3.69 -20.67
N TYR A 7 0.72 -4.81 -19.96
CA TYR A 7 2.02 -5.51 -19.92
C TYR A 7 2.33 -6.25 -21.22
N ILE A 8 1.33 -6.93 -21.82
CA ILE A 8 1.53 -7.82 -22.99
C ILE A 8 1.39 -7.05 -24.30
N ILE A 9 0.37 -6.19 -24.41
CA ILE A 9 -0.01 -5.50 -25.65
C ILE A 9 0.55 -4.07 -25.67
N GLY A 10 0.72 -3.44 -24.49
CA GLY A 10 1.13 -2.05 -24.34
C GLY A 10 -0.02 -1.14 -23.92
N PHE A 11 0.28 0.16 -23.90
CA PHE A 11 -0.68 1.20 -23.55
C PHE A 11 -1.60 1.52 -24.71
N ASP A 12 -2.88 1.76 -24.44
CA ASP A 12 -3.82 2.22 -25.48
C ASP A 12 -3.59 3.70 -25.85
N SER A 13 -4.35 4.21 -26.84
CA SER A 13 -4.17 5.57 -27.36
C SER A 13 -4.41 6.65 -26.30
N TYR A 14 -5.37 6.45 -25.39
CA TYR A 14 -5.67 7.39 -24.31
C TYR A 14 -4.59 7.37 -23.22
N GLU A 15 -4.12 6.19 -22.85
CA GLU A 15 -3.03 6.02 -21.90
C GLU A 15 -1.73 6.61 -22.43
N THR A 16 -1.43 6.39 -23.73
CA THR A 16 -0.25 6.95 -24.38
C THR A 16 -0.33 8.47 -24.43
N LYS A 17 -1.49 9.04 -24.74
CA LYS A 17 -1.70 10.49 -24.71
C LYS A 17 -1.46 11.05 -23.31
N TRP A 18 -2.05 10.43 -22.28
CA TRP A 18 -1.87 10.85 -20.90
C TRP A 18 -0.40 10.74 -20.43
N LEU A 19 0.31 9.67 -20.83
CA LEU A 19 1.74 9.53 -20.56
C LEU A 19 2.54 10.68 -21.17
N ASN A 20 2.25 11.06 -22.42
CA ASN A 20 2.93 12.18 -23.12
C ASN A 20 2.61 13.55 -22.51
N GLU A 21 1.46 13.72 -21.87
CA GLU A 21 1.05 14.94 -21.17
C GLU A 21 1.70 15.11 -19.78
N GLY A 22 2.64 14.24 -19.39
CA GLY A 22 3.42 14.34 -18.17
C GLY A 22 3.41 13.08 -17.30
N GLY A 23 2.50 12.13 -17.53
CA GLY A 23 2.42 10.87 -16.78
C GLY A 23 3.67 10.00 -16.92
N ALA A 24 4.40 10.12 -18.01
CA ALA A 24 5.63 9.35 -18.26
C ALA A 24 6.69 9.55 -17.17
N THR A 25 6.79 10.73 -16.58
CA THR A 25 7.81 11.05 -15.55
C THR A 25 7.75 10.13 -14.34
N THR A 26 6.57 9.62 -14.01
CA THR A 26 6.34 8.74 -12.85
C THR A 26 6.14 7.28 -13.21
N HIS A 27 5.81 6.98 -14.49
CA HIS A 27 5.45 5.63 -14.94
C HIS A 27 6.51 5.00 -15.83
N ILE A 28 7.29 5.80 -16.57
CA ILE A 28 8.42 5.31 -17.35
C ILE A 28 9.70 5.79 -16.67
N ILE A 29 10.30 4.91 -15.88
CA ILE A 29 11.48 5.22 -15.08
C ILE A 29 12.66 4.36 -15.55
N TRP A 30 13.88 4.77 -15.20
CA TRP A 30 15.11 4.04 -15.59
C TRP A 30 15.09 2.54 -15.23
N SER A 31 14.35 2.15 -14.18
CA SER A 31 14.23 0.76 -13.72
C SER A 31 13.10 -0.03 -14.41
N GLY A 32 12.35 0.56 -15.34
CA GLY A 32 11.29 -0.11 -16.09
C GLY A 32 9.96 0.65 -16.08
N THR A 33 8.98 0.09 -16.77
CA THR A 33 7.63 0.62 -16.87
C THR A 33 6.81 0.22 -15.64
N ARG A 34 6.05 1.16 -15.10
CA ARG A 34 5.12 0.97 -13.98
C ARG A 34 3.70 0.99 -14.52
N TYR A 35 3.03 -0.13 -14.41
CA TYR A 35 1.66 -0.28 -14.90
C TYR A 35 0.66 0.26 -13.88
N PHE A 36 -0.39 0.92 -14.35
CA PHE A 36 -1.38 1.62 -13.50
C PHE A 36 -2.82 1.18 -13.72
N SER A 37 -3.09 0.36 -14.75
CA SER A 37 -4.44 -0.15 -15.07
C SER A 37 -5.46 0.98 -15.23
N PHE A 38 -6.54 0.97 -14.46
CA PHE A 38 -7.58 2.03 -14.41
C PHE A 38 -7.34 3.03 -13.27
N PHE A 39 -6.24 2.92 -12.55
CA PHE A 39 -5.94 3.81 -11.43
C PHE A 39 -5.22 5.08 -11.93
N THR A 40 -5.28 6.12 -11.11
CA THR A 40 -4.61 7.40 -11.40
C THR A 40 -3.09 7.30 -11.43
N ASP A 41 -2.55 6.33 -10.68
CA ASP A 41 -1.11 6.06 -10.67
C ASP A 41 -0.81 4.60 -10.28
N ALA A 42 0.43 4.19 -10.55
CA ALA A 42 0.89 2.84 -10.27
C ALA A 42 0.99 2.53 -8.75
N SER A 43 1.14 3.53 -7.89
CA SER A 43 1.19 3.31 -6.44
C SER A 43 -0.19 2.95 -5.91
N ASN A 44 -1.22 3.70 -6.34
CA ASN A 44 -2.61 3.40 -6.01
C ASN A 44 -3.01 2.02 -6.53
N MET A 45 -2.67 1.69 -7.79
CA MET A 45 -2.92 0.36 -8.32
C MET A 45 -2.25 -0.71 -7.46
N GLY A 46 -0.96 -0.56 -7.15
CA GLY A 46 -0.20 -1.52 -6.37
C GLY A 46 -0.81 -1.76 -4.99
N ALA A 47 -1.16 -0.70 -4.26
CA ALA A 47 -1.77 -0.80 -2.94
C ALA A 47 -3.14 -1.51 -2.98
N ASN A 48 -4.01 -1.13 -3.93
CA ASN A 48 -5.32 -1.77 -4.09
C ASN A 48 -5.22 -3.25 -4.50
N MET A 49 -4.28 -3.60 -5.38
CA MET A 49 -4.05 -4.99 -5.75
C MET A 49 -3.45 -5.79 -4.60
N GLY A 50 -2.57 -5.19 -3.78
CA GLY A 50 -2.08 -5.78 -2.54
C GLY A 50 -3.21 -6.07 -1.55
N ALA A 51 -4.12 -5.12 -1.33
CA ALA A 51 -5.29 -5.29 -0.48
C ALA A 51 -6.26 -6.37 -1.03
N ALA A 52 -6.51 -6.36 -2.34
CA ALA A 52 -7.33 -7.38 -3.00
C ALA A 52 -6.72 -8.78 -2.83
N SER A 53 -5.40 -8.92 -2.98
CA SER A 53 -4.71 -10.21 -2.78
C SER A 53 -4.92 -10.75 -1.36
N MET A 54 -4.87 -9.89 -0.35
CA MET A 54 -5.15 -10.25 1.04
C MET A 54 -6.60 -10.62 1.28
N PHE A 55 -7.53 -9.80 0.75
CA PHE A 55 -8.96 -10.08 0.87
C PHE A 55 -9.32 -11.44 0.30
N PHE A 56 -9.01 -11.66 -0.98
CA PHE A 56 -9.35 -12.91 -1.66
C PHE A 56 -8.54 -14.10 -1.13
N GLY A 57 -7.28 -13.90 -0.75
CA GLY A 57 -6.45 -14.94 -0.16
C GLY A 57 -7.01 -15.45 1.17
N ILE A 58 -7.34 -14.56 2.11
CA ILE A 58 -7.92 -14.95 3.40
C ILE A 58 -9.31 -15.54 3.21
N ALA A 59 -10.15 -14.96 2.36
CA ALA A 59 -11.49 -15.48 2.06
C ALA A 59 -11.43 -16.90 1.49
N ALA A 60 -10.49 -17.19 0.58
CA ALA A 60 -10.32 -18.51 -0.02
C ALA A 60 -10.17 -19.63 1.02
N PHE A 61 -9.42 -19.38 2.11
CA PHE A 61 -9.22 -20.37 3.16
C PHE A 61 -10.50 -20.70 3.96
N HIS A 62 -11.48 -19.79 3.95
CA HIS A 62 -12.72 -19.94 4.71
C HIS A 62 -13.90 -20.42 3.87
N MET A 63 -13.78 -20.43 2.53
CA MET A 63 -14.85 -20.94 1.65
C MET A 63 -15.07 -22.43 1.81
N ARG A 64 -16.34 -22.84 1.90
CA ARG A 64 -16.76 -24.25 1.97
C ARG A 64 -16.69 -24.90 0.60
N SER A 65 -17.13 -24.20 -0.44
CA SER A 65 -17.11 -24.71 -1.81
C SER A 65 -15.68 -24.70 -2.36
N ILE A 66 -15.23 -25.84 -2.89
CA ILE A 66 -13.92 -25.97 -3.53
C ILE A 66 -13.82 -25.06 -4.76
N ALA A 67 -14.88 -24.95 -5.56
CA ALA A 67 -14.91 -24.09 -6.73
C ALA A 67 -14.71 -22.61 -6.35
N CYS A 68 -15.42 -22.12 -5.32
CA CYS A 68 -15.23 -20.76 -4.80
C CYS A 68 -13.81 -20.56 -4.23
N ARG A 69 -13.27 -21.55 -3.54
CA ARG A 69 -11.92 -21.51 -2.99
C ARG A 69 -10.87 -21.35 -4.09
N ILE A 70 -10.96 -22.16 -5.15
CA ILE A 70 -10.05 -22.09 -6.30
C ILE A 70 -10.21 -20.74 -6.99
N TYR A 71 -11.44 -20.29 -7.24
CA TYR A 71 -11.70 -18.99 -7.87
C TYR A 71 -11.04 -17.84 -7.08
N TYR A 72 -11.28 -17.78 -5.76
CA TYR A 72 -10.71 -16.73 -4.90
C TYR A 72 -9.19 -16.80 -4.83
N LEU A 73 -8.63 -18.00 -4.79
CA LEU A 73 -7.18 -18.19 -4.81
C LEU A 73 -6.56 -17.70 -6.13
N CYS A 74 -7.18 -18.02 -7.27
CA CYS A 74 -6.75 -17.52 -8.56
C CYS A 74 -6.79 -15.98 -8.62
N VAL A 75 -7.86 -15.37 -8.12
CA VAL A 75 -7.98 -13.90 -8.06
C VAL A 75 -6.91 -13.31 -7.16
N ALA A 76 -6.63 -13.92 -6.00
CA ALA A 76 -5.58 -13.46 -5.07
C ALA A 76 -4.19 -13.49 -5.73
N ILE A 77 -3.86 -14.57 -6.44
CA ILE A 77 -2.59 -14.71 -7.16
C ILE A 77 -2.47 -13.69 -8.28
N LEU A 78 -3.52 -13.51 -9.08
CA LEU A 78 -3.54 -12.50 -10.14
C LEU A 78 -3.42 -11.06 -9.60
N ALA A 79 -4.07 -10.78 -8.48
CA ALA A 79 -3.97 -9.49 -7.80
C ALA A 79 -2.54 -9.25 -7.28
N LEU A 80 -1.93 -10.27 -6.66
CA LEU A 80 -0.54 -10.20 -6.20
C LEU A 80 0.42 -9.97 -7.38
N TYR A 81 0.22 -10.67 -8.49
CA TYR A 81 1.02 -10.47 -9.70
C TYR A 81 0.84 -9.05 -10.27
N ALA A 82 -0.39 -8.52 -10.33
CA ALA A 82 -0.67 -7.15 -10.75
C ALA A 82 -0.01 -6.13 -9.82
N MET A 83 0.01 -6.37 -8.51
CA MET A 83 0.75 -5.54 -7.56
C MET A 83 2.24 -5.47 -7.91
N PHE A 84 2.87 -6.59 -8.25
CA PHE A 84 4.27 -6.60 -8.68
C PHE A 84 4.50 -5.82 -9.97
N LEU A 85 3.58 -5.90 -10.94
CA LEU A 85 3.64 -5.14 -12.19
C LEU A 85 3.53 -3.62 -11.99
N SER A 86 2.93 -3.16 -10.89
CA SER A 86 2.92 -1.74 -10.54
C SER A 86 4.32 -1.18 -10.26
N GLY A 87 5.30 -2.04 -9.98
CA GLY A 87 6.66 -1.65 -9.63
C GLY A 87 6.75 -0.75 -8.39
N THR A 88 5.73 -0.72 -7.54
CA THR A 88 5.67 0.15 -6.36
C THR A 88 6.16 -0.62 -5.14
N ARG A 89 7.29 -0.19 -4.59
CA ARG A 89 7.91 -0.82 -3.42
C ARG A 89 7.02 -0.78 -2.17
N GLY A 90 6.37 0.35 -1.94
CA GLY A 90 5.45 0.53 -0.81
C GLY A 90 4.29 -0.47 -0.86
N ALA A 91 3.78 -0.81 -2.04
CA ALA A 91 2.66 -1.74 -2.18
C ALA A 91 2.90 -3.11 -1.53
N MET A 92 4.17 -3.56 -1.39
CA MET A 92 4.50 -4.80 -0.69
C MET A 92 4.18 -4.77 0.80
N VAL A 93 4.16 -3.58 1.40
CA VAL A 93 3.80 -3.41 2.81
C VAL A 93 2.36 -3.81 3.06
N VAL A 94 1.48 -3.61 2.06
CA VAL A 94 0.04 -3.90 2.18
C VAL A 94 -0.24 -5.37 2.52
N PRO A 95 0.18 -6.36 1.71
CA PRO A 95 -0.05 -7.76 2.05
C PRO A 95 0.73 -8.20 3.29
N LEU A 96 1.92 -7.65 3.56
CA LEU A 96 2.70 -8.00 4.74
C LEU A 96 2.00 -7.53 6.03
N ALA A 97 1.57 -6.27 6.07
CA ALA A 97 0.84 -5.72 7.22
C ALA A 97 -0.53 -6.41 7.40
N GLY A 98 -1.25 -6.66 6.29
CA GLY A 98 -2.51 -7.40 6.33
C GLY A 98 -2.35 -8.81 6.88
N LEU A 99 -1.31 -9.53 6.47
CA LEU A 99 -1.01 -10.88 6.97
C LEU A 99 -0.64 -10.84 8.47
N ALA A 100 0.15 -9.85 8.89
CA ALA A 100 0.47 -9.65 10.30
C ALA A 100 -0.79 -9.41 11.15
N LEU A 101 -1.71 -8.55 10.69
CA LEU A 101 -2.98 -8.35 11.39
C LEU A 101 -3.83 -9.62 11.41
N TYR A 102 -3.88 -10.37 10.31
CA TYR A 102 -4.63 -11.62 10.25
C TYR A 102 -4.13 -12.65 11.29
N THR A 103 -2.83 -12.77 11.48
CA THR A 103 -2.27 -13.67 12.51
C THR A 103 -2.72 -13.27 13.92
N LEU A 104 -2.85 -11.97 14.20
CA LEU A 104 -3.32 -11.48 15.49
C LEU A 104 -4.82 -11.68 15.70
N VAL A 105 -5.63 -11.47 14.67
CA VAL A 105 -7.10 -11.52 14.76
C VAL A 105 -7.64 -12.96 14.71
N SER A 106 -7.02 -13.83 13.92
CA SER A 106 -7.51 -15.20 13.67
C SER A 106 -7.51 -16.09 14.89
N LYS A 107 -6.59 -15.85 15.86
CA LYS A 107 -6.37 -16.67 17.07
C LYS A 107 -6.19 -18.18 16.79
N GLN A 108 -5.95 -18.56 15.54
CA GLN A 108 -5.71 -19.95 15.14
C GLN A 108 -4.20 -20.20 15.07
N THR A 109 -3.70 -21.14 15.83
CA THR A 109 -2.27 -21.46 15.87
C THR A 109 -1.72 -21.80 14.46
N ARG A 110 -2.50 -22.50 13.65
CA ARG A 110 -2.11 -22.81 12.26
C ARG A 110 -1.97 -21.57 11.38
N ALA A 111 -2.88 -20.60 11.54
CA ALA A 111 -2.81 -19.32 10.80
C ALA A 111 -1.62 -18.48 11.28
N ILE A 112 -1.34 -18.48 12.60
CA ILE A 112 -0.20 -17.77 13.17
C ILE A 112 1.12 -18.35 12.64
N ILE A 113 1.29 -19.66 12.72
CA ILE A 113 2.51 -20.33 12.24
C ILE A 113 2.66 -20.15 10.74
N GLY A 114 1.61 -20.41 9.95
CA GLY A 114 1.65 -20.27 8.49
C GLY A 114 1.91 -18.84 8.05
N GLY A 115 1.26 -17.86 8.68
CA GLY A 115 1.48 -16.44 8.40
C GLY A 115 2.88 -15.97 8.77
N ALA A 116 3.36 -16.33 9.97
CA ALA A 116 4.72 -16.00 10.41
C ALA A 116 5.79 -16.64 9.51
N SER A 117 5.60 -17.92 9.13
CA SER A 117 6.51 -18.61 8.19
C SER A 117 6.53 -17.93 6.82
N MET A 118 5.38 -17.51 6.32
CA MET A 118 5.29 -16.81 5.03
C MET A 118 5.95 -15.42 5.09
N LEU A 119 5.74 -14.66 6.15
CA LEU A 119 6.41 -13.38 6.38
C LEU A 119 7.92 -13.55 6.44
N LEU A 120 8.39 -14.54 7.20
CA LEU A 120 9.82 -14.87 7.29
C LEU A 120 10.38 -15.29 5.94
N PHE A 121 9.69 -16.13 5.19
CA PHE A 121 10.11 -16.55 3.85
C PHE A 121 10.24 -15.36 2.89
N ILE A 122 9.26 -14.46 2.86
CA ILE A 122 9.30 -13.26 2.02
C ILE A 122 10.47 -12.36 2.44
N TYR A 123 10.67 -12.16 3.73
CA TYR A 123 11.80 -11.37 4.24
C TYR A 123 13.14 -11.97 3.81
N VAL A 124 13.35 -13.27 4.06
CA VAL A 124 14.59 -13.99 3.68
C VAL A 124 14.80 -13.94 2.17
N PHE A 125 13.74 -14.16 1.37
CA PHE A 125 13.82 -14.11 -0.08
C PHE A 125 14.30 -12.75 -0.59
N PHE A 126 13.71 -11.65 -0.12
CA PHE A 126 14.09 -10.33 -0.61
C PHE A 126 15.37 -9.78 0.03
N ALA A 127 15.67 -10.10 1.28
CA ALA A 127 16.83 -9.57 1.99
C ALA A 127 18.14 -10.35 1.70
N PHE A 128 18.06 -11.68 1.53
CA PHE A 128 19.25 -12.53 1.52
C PHE A 128 19.46 -13.32 0.22
N THR A 129 18.48 -13.42 -0.69
CA THR A 129 18.69 -14.15 -1.94
C THR A 129 18.95 -13.21 -3.11
N THR A 130 19.63 -13.69 -4.15
CA THR A 130 19.87 -12.99 -5.42
C THR A 130 18.98 -13.49 -6.55
N ILE A 131 18.06 -14.41 -6.24
CA ILE A 131 17.16 -15.04 -7.22
C ILE A 131 16.28 -13.96 -7.86
N GLY A 132 16.27 -13.90 -9.20
CA GLY A 132 15.44 -12.96 -9.96
C GLY A 132 16.04 -11.56 -10.14
N GLU A 133 17.32 -11.32 -9.89
CA GLU A 133 17.97 -10.02 -10.12
C GLU A 133 17.93 -9.55 -11.58
N GLY A 134 17.80 -10.46 -12.53
CA GLY A 134 17.56 -10.12 -13.93
C GLY A 134 16.22 -9.43 -14.20
N ASN A 135 15.25 -9.60 -13.29
CA ASN A 135 13.95 -8.92 -13.39
C ASN A 135 13.99 -7.57 -12.67
N SER A 136 13.74 -6.50 -13.43
CA SER A 136 13.77 -5.11 -12.92
C SER A 136 12.80 -4.89 -11.75
N SER A 137 11.63 -5.53 -11.78
CA SER A 137 10.62 -5.41 -10.72
C SER A 137 11.09 -6.06 -9.43
N ILE A 138 11.68 -7.27 -9.48
CA ILE A 138 12.21 -7.96 -8.30
C ILE A 138 13.37 -7.19 -7.70
N ARG A 139 14.33 -6.75 -8.55
CA ARG A 139 15.47 -5.94 -8.12
C ARG A 139 15.00 -4.65 -7.42
N ARG A 140 13.98 -3.99 -7.96
CA ARG A 140 13.39 -2.80 -7.36
C ARG A 140 12.72 -3.10 -6.01
N MET A 141 11.99 -4.21 -5.87
CA MET A 141 11.36 -4.61 -4.60
C MET A 141 12.41 -4.84 -3.51
N ARG A 142 13.58 -5.39 -3.84
CA ARG A 142 14.69 -5.57 -2.90
C ARG A 142 15.22 -4.28 -2.30
N THR A 143 15.20 -3.18 -3.06
CA THR A 143 15.67 -1.91 -2.50
C THR A 143 14.78 -1.40 -1.35
N ALA A 144 13.55 -1.89 -1.22
CA ALA A 144 12.70 -1.60 -0.08
C ALA A 144 13.28 -2.11 1.26
N PHE A 145 14.07 -3.20 1.20
CA PHE A 145 14.71 -3.79 2.39
C PHE A 145 16.07 -3.16 2.73
N ASN A 146 16.56 -2.23 1.90
CA ASN A 146 17.80 -1.47 2.13
C ASN A 146 17.55 0.05 1.99
N PRO A 147 16.73 0.66 2.84
CA PRO A 147 16.27 2.05 2.70
C PRO A 147 17.38 3.09 2.81
N THR A 148 18.47 2.78 3.50
CA THR A 148 19.60 3.71 3.71
C THR A 148 20.35 4.09 2.44
N LYS A 149 20.28 3.28 1.41
CA LYS A 149 20.89 3.52 0.09
C LYS A 149 19.90 4.13 -0.93
N ASP A 150 18.66 4.38 -0.53
CA ASP A 150 17.63 4.90 -1.42
C ASP A 150 17.59 6.44 -1.37
N ALA A 151 17.98 7.07 -2.48
CA ALA A 151 17.96 8.53 -2.61
C ALA A 151 16.56 9.12 -2.34
N SER A 152 15.49 8.44 -2.78
CA SER A 152 14.11 8.88 -2.52
C SER A 152 13.78 8.88 -1.03
N TYR A 153 14.26 7.89 -0.28
CA TYR A 153 14.06 7.82 1.16
C TYR A 153 14.79 8.97 1.89
N ILE A 154 16.02 9.27 1.48
CA ILE A 154 16.81 10.34 2.06
C ILE A 154 16.12 11.70 1.86
N VAL A 155 15.65 11.99 0.65
CA VAL A 155 14.92 13.22 0.34
C VAL A 155 13.63 13.34 1.17
N ARG A 156 12.85 12.27 1.28
CA ARG A 156 11.64 12.26 2.12
C ARG A 156 11.93 12.54 3.58
N LYS A 157 12.98 11.92 4.13
CA LYS A 157 13.40 12.13 5.52
C LYS A 157 13.83 13.58 5.77
N GLU A 158 14.54 14.18 4.82
CA GLU A 158 14.95 15.58 4.91
C GLU A 158 13.74 16.53 4.83
N ASN A 159 12.80 16.27 3.92
CA ASN A 159 11.54 17.02 3.83
C ASN A 159 10.74 16.95 5.14
N GLN A 160 10.60 15.75 5.70
CA GLN A 160 9.91 15.55 6.98
C GLN A 160 10.62 16.31 8.12
N ARG A 161 11.95 16.32 8.14
CA ARG A 161 12.72 17.07 9.15
C ARG A 161 12.48 18.57 9.05
N LYS A 162 12.49 19.12 7.83
CA LYS A 162 12.17 20.55 7.59
C LYS A 162 10.77 20.90 8.05
N LEU A 163 9.80 20.07 7.69
CA LEU A 163 8.41 20.23 8.11
C LEU A 163 8.25 20.12 9.63
N ALA A 164 8.94 19.16 10.28
CA ALA A 164 8.92 18.99 11.73
C ALA A 164 9.41 20.23 12.47
N THR A 165 10.50 20.82 12.01
CA THR A 165 11.05 22.05 12.59
C THR A 165 10.07 23.22 12.45
N TYR A 166 9.45 23.34 11.28
CA TYR A 166 8.51 24.42 11.00
C TYR A 166 7.20 24.28 11.79
N LEU A 167 6.67 23.06 11.91
CA LEU A 167 5.40 22.78 12.58
C LEU A 167 5.49 22.65 14.10
N LYS A 168 6.69 22.75 14.68
CA LYS A 168 6.90 22.58 16.13
C LYS A 168 5.98 23.42 17.01
N HIS A 169 5.66 24.64 16.57
CA HIS A 169 4.80 25.58 17.30
C HIS A 169 3.40 25.71 16.70
N LYS A 170 2.99 24.80 15.82
CA LYS A 170 1.71 24.80 15.13
C LYS A 170 0.93 23.49 15.36
N PRO A 171 0.36 23.30 16.55
CA PRO A 171 -0.31 22.04 16.91
C PRO A 171 -1.50 21.70 16.02
N PHE A 172 -2.14 22.69 15.38
CA PHE A 172 -3.26 22.54 14.46
C PHE A 172 -2.86 22.64 12.98
N GLY A 173 -1.55 22.67 12.67
CA GLY A 173 -1.04 22.71 11.30
C GLY A 173 -1.16 24.07 10.61
N GLU A 174 -1.08 24.05 9.27
CA GLU A 174 -1.18 25.25 8.43
C GLU A 174 -2.59 25.52 7.88
N GLY A 175 -3.44 24.52 7.90
CA GLY A 175 -4.77 24.53 7.28
C GLY A 175 -4.92 23.58 6.10
N LEU A 176 -6.16 23.20 5.84
CA LEU A 176 -6.50 22.24 4.78
C LEU A 176 -6.08 22.76 3.39
N GLY A 177 -5.48 21.88 2.59
CA GLY A 177 -5.03 22.18 1.24
C GLY A 177 -3.71 22.95 1.15
N LEU A 178 -3.04 23.25 2.27
CA LEU A 178 -1.78 24.00 2.30
C LEU A 178 -0.53 23.10 2.41
N SER A 179 -0.65 21.83 2.06
CA SER A 179 0.46 20.90 1.88
C SER A 179 1.08 21.03 0.47
N GLY A 180 2.32 20.56 0.30
CA GLY A 180 3.07 20.66 -0.96
C GLY A 180 2.55 19.81 -2.12
N ASP A 181 1.49 19.02 -1.90
CA ASP A 181 0.87 18.18 -2.92
C ASP A 181 -0.51 18.70 -3.27
N GLY A 182 -0.67 19.34 -4.41
CA GLY A 182 -1.98 19.68 -4.94
C GLY A 182 -2.29 21.18 -5.07
N LEU A 183 -3.54 21.57 -4.75
CA LEU A 183 -4.07 22.92 -4.97
C LEU A 183 -3.31 24.01 -4.21
N GLY A 184 -2.77 23.71 -3.04
CA GLY A 184 -2.04 24.65 -2.22
C GLY A 184 -0.84 25.29 -2.92
N VAL A 185 -0.15 24.54 -3.77
CA VAL A 185 0.98 25.04 -4.58
C VAL A 185 0.54 26.14 -5.54
N LYS A 186 -0.67 26.04 -6.08
CA LYS A 186 -1.22 27.01 -7.06
C LYS A 186 -1.78 28.26 -6.38
N VAL A 187 -2.24 28.16 -5.15
CA VAL A 187 -3.02 29.22 -4.47
C VAL A 187 -2.18 29.97 -3.44
N SER A 188 -1.13 29.36 -2.89
CA SER A 188 -0.36 29.93 -1.78
C SER A 188 1.14 29.68 -1.96
N ARG A 189 1.96 30.69 -1.68
CA ARG A 189 3.43 30.61 -1.64
C ARG A 189 3.96 30.38 -0.21
N ARG A 190 3.29 29.55 0.58
CA ARG A 190 3.72 29.23 1.94
C ARG A 190 4.89 28.24 1.92
N PHE A 191 5.66 28.21 2.99
CA PHE A 191 6.77 27.26 3.13
C PHE A 191 6.33 25.80 2.95
N THR A 192 5.20 25.42 3.52
CA THR A 192 4.66 24.06 3.44
C THR A 192 4.23 23.66 2.03
N THR A 193 3.80 24.61 1.19
CA THR A 193 3.40 24.32 -0.19
C THR A 193 4.59 24.10 -1.12
N SER A 194 5.79 24.51 -0.73
CA SER A 194 7.03 24.30 -1.49
C SER A 194 7.72 22.96 -1.22
N ILE A 195 7.27 22.20 -0.20
CA ILE A 195 7.89 20.93 0.21
C ILE A 195 6.91 19.79 -0.10
N PRO A 196 7.26 18.86 -1.01
CA PRO A 196 6.45 17.67 -1.26
C PRO A 196 6.26 16.84 0.00
N THR A 197 5.03 16.42 0.29
CA THR A 197 4.71 15.62 1.49
C THR A 197 4.94 14.14 1.30
N ASP A 198 4.86 13.63 0.06
CA ASP A 198 5.18 12.25 -0.35
C ASP A 198 4.44 11.13 0.44
N SER A 199 3.69 11.47 1.47
CA SER A 199 2.96 10.55 2.34
C SER A 199 1.67 11.19 2.81
N TRP A 200 0.58 10.40 2.80
CA TRP A 200 -0.71 10.84 3.28
C TRP A 200 -0.69 11.30 4.74
N TYR A 201 0.06 10.61 5.60
CA TYR A 201 0.21 10.97 7.02
C TYR A 201 0.94 12.29 7.20
N VAL A 202 1.99 12.54 6.42
CA VAL A 202 2.72 13.81 6.43
C VAL A 202 1.81 14.93 5.94
N LYS A 203 0.98 14.67 4.93
CA LYS A 203 -0.02 15.63 4.45
C LYS A 203 -1.00 16.01 5.55
N ILE A 204 -1.63 15.02 6.20
CA ILE A 204 -2.54 15.27 7.33
C ILE A 204 -1.83 16.06 8.43
N TRP A 205 -0.61 15.67 8.77
CA TRP A 205 0.18 16.37 9.79
C TRP A 205 0.43 17.83 9.42
N VAL A 206 0.79 18.13 8.18
CA VAL A 206 1.01 19.52 7.72
C VAL A 206 -0.28 20.33 7.78
N GLU A 207 -1.38 19.75 7.34
CA GLU A 207 -2.66 20.46 7.20
C GLU A 207 -3.40 20.62 8.53
N THR A 208 -3.40 19.60 9.40
CA THR A 208 -4.18 19.58 10.64
C THR A 208 -3.34 19.52 11.91
N GLY A 209 -2.02 19.54 11.77
CA GLY A 209 -1.09 19.48 12.88
C GLY A 209 -1.04 18.11 13.56
N ILE A 210 -0.31 18.09 14.68
CA ILE A 210 -0.18 16.85 15.48
C ILE A 210 -1.52 16.43 16.09
N VAL A 211 -2.38 17.39 16.44
CA VAL A 211 -3.70 17.12 17.00
C VAL A 211 -4.57 16.38 15.99
N GLY A 212 -4.65 16.88 14.75
CA GLY A 212 -5.44 16.23 13.71
C GLY A 212 -4.88 14.86 13.33
N LEU A 213 -3.55 14.72 13.29
CA LEU A 213 -2.90 13.43 13.03
C LEU A 213 -3.24 12.39 14.11
N ILE A 214 -3.18 12.76 15.40
CA ILE A 214 -3.54 11.85 16.51
C ILE A 214 -5.01 11.45 16.43
N LEU A 215 -5.92 12.38 16.17
CA LEU A 215 -7.33 12.09 16.01
C LEU A 215 -7.59 11.16 14.81
N TYR A 216 -6.96 11.42 13.68
CA TYR A 216 -7.05 10.58 12.48
C TYR A 216 -6.57 9.14 12.74
N LEU A 217 -5.39 8.99 13.35
CA LEU A 217 -4.86 7.68 13.70
C LEU A 217 -5.74 6.97 14.74
N GLY A 218 -6.22 7.70 15.75
CA GLY A 218 -7.14 7.20 16.76
C GLY A 218 -8.44 6.67 16.15
N MET A 219 -9.02 7.38 15.20
CA MET A 219 -10.21 6.95 14.47
C MET A 219 -9.96 5.65 13.70
N ILE A 220 -8.83 5.56 12.95
CA ILE A 220 -8.48 4.36 12.19
C ILE A 220 -8.25 3.16 13.12
N PHE A 221 -7.42 3.31 14.15
CA PHE A 221 -7.12 2.21 15.05
C PHE A 221 -8.35 1.76 15.85
N SER A 222 -9.23 2.69 16.23
CA SER A 222 -10.50 2.33 16.88
C SER A 222 -11.42 1.56 15.94
N ALA A 223 -11.54 1.96 14.68
CA ALA A 223 -12.34 1.26 13.67
C ALA A 223 -11.81 -0.17 13.40
N ILE A 224 -10.48 -0.30 13.25
CA ILE A 224 -9.84 -1.61 13.04
C ILE A 224 -9.97 -2.48 14.28
N GLY A 225 -9.74 -1.93 15.48
CA GLY A 225 -9.86 -2.65 16.74
C GLY A 225 -11.28 -3.13 17.01
N TRP A 226 -12.26 -2.25 16.80
CA TRP A 226 -13.68 -2.57 16.94
C TRP A 226 -14.12 -3.62 15.91
N GLY A 227 -13.75 -3.43 14.64
CA GLY A 227 -14.02 -4.39 13.57
C GLY A 227 -13.42 -5.76 13.87
N GLY A 228 -12.15 -5.80 14.29
CA GLY A 228 -11.47 -7.04 14.68
C GLY A 228 -12.14 -7.72 15.88
N TRP A 229 -12.59 -6.95 16.88
CA TRP A 229 -13.33 -7.48 18.04
C TRP A 229 -14.66 -8.11 17.62
N ILE A 230 -15.45 -7.43 16.77
CA ILE A 230 -16.72 -7.95 16.24
C ILE A 230 -16.48 -9.26 15.50
N ILE A 231 -15.51 -9.28 14.57
CA ILE A 231 -15.17 -10.48 13.78
C ILE A 231 -14.76 -11.64 14.70
N ALA A 232 -13.95 -11.37 15.71
CA ALA A 232 -13.45 -12.40 16.63
C ALA A 232 -14.51 -12.97 17.58
N LYS A 233 -15.48 -12.12 18.03
CA LYS A 233 -16.41 -12.45 19.11
C LYS A 233 -17.86 -12.65 18.67
N ARG A 234 -18.32 -11.91 17.65
CA ARG A 234 -19.73 -11.89 17.24
C ARG A 234 -20.01 -12.74 16.01
N ILE A 235 -19.06 -12.89 15.10
CA ILE A 235 -19.27 -13.62 13.84
C ILE A 235 -18.98 -15.11 14.05
N LYS A 236 -20.00 -15.95 13.89
CA LYS A 236 -19.93 -17.42 14.04
C LYS A 236 -19.78 -18.13 12.71
N ASP A 237 -20.38 -17.59 11.62
CA ASP A 237 -20.26 -18.17 10.30
C ASP A 237 -18.82 -18.02 9.77
N LEU A 238 -18.24 -19.15 9.36
CA LEU A 238 -16.84 -19.22 8.95
C LEU A 238 -16.58 -18.48 7.63
N GLU A 239 -17.51 -18.55 6.68
CA GLU A 239 -17.34 -17.87 5.39
C GLU A 239 -17.40 -16.35 5.56
N LEU A 240 -18.42 -15.87 6.28
CA LEU A 240 -18.56 -14.45 6.58
C LEU A 240 -17.36 -13.93 7.40
N LYS A 241 -16.89 -14.73 8.36
CA LYS A 241 -15.71 -14.40 9.16
C LYS A 241 -14.47 -14.27 8.30
N GLY A 242 -14.28 -15.17 7.32
CA GLY A 242 -13.18 -15.12 6.37
C GLY A 242 -13.22 -13.86 5.49
N LEU A 243 -14.41 -13.55 4.92
CA LEU A 243 -14.61 -12.37 4.10
C LEU A 243 -14.32 -11.08 4.87
N LEU A 244 -14.90 -10.92 6.06
CA LEU A 244 -14.70 -9.72 6.87
C LEU A 244 -13.27 -9.60 7.40
N SER A 245 -12.63 -10.71 7.78
CA SER A 245 -11.21 -10.70 8.17
C SER A 245 -10.33 -10.28 7.01
N GLY A 246 -10.58 -10.80 5.81
CA GLY A 246 -9.84 -10.45 4.61
C GLY A 246 -9.97 -8.96 4.28
N LEU A 247 -11.21 -8.44 4.35
CA LEU A 247 -11.48 -7.02 4.13
C LEU A 247 -10.75 -6.13 5.16
N LEU A 248 -10.87 -6.45 6.45
CA LEU A 248 -10.22 -5.71 7.52
C LEU A 248 -8.69 -5.70 7.36
N CYS A 249 -8.10 -6.85 7.03
CA CYS A 249 -6.66 -6.98 6.82
C CYS A 249 -6.18 -6.24 5.56
N GLY A 250 -6.96 -6.27 4.48
CA GLY A 250 -6.66 -5.51 3.27
C GLY A 250 -6.69 -3.99 3.53
N ILE A 251 -7.74 -3.51 4.21
CA ILE A 251 -7.87 -2.09 4.60
C ILE A 251 -6.71 -1.69 5.52
N PHE A 252 -6.40 -2.48 6.53
CA PHE A 252 -5.27 -2.20 7.43
C PHE A 252 -3.95 -2.09 6.67
N GLY A 253 -3.69 -3.03 5.74
CA GLY A 253 -2.51 -2.99 4.90
C GLY A 253 -2.40 -1.70 4.09
N MET A 254 -3.52 -1.22 3.53
CA MET A 254 -3.57 0.06 2.81
C MET A 254 -3.25 1.26 3.71
N PHE A 255 -3.69 1.24 4.96
CA PHE A 255 -3.39 2.30 5.92
C PHE A 255 -1.93 2.33 6.37
N ILE A 256 -1.25 1.19 6.38
CA ILE A 256 0.17 1.14 6.74
C ILE A 256 1.07 1.54 5.56
N ASN A 257 0.58 1.48 4.32
CA ASN A 257 1.32 1.87 3.12
C ASN A 257 1.40 3.39 2.97
#